data_d0695214e03077e306f02d3f3b47acb7
#
_entry.id   d0695214e03077e306f02d3f3b47acb7
#
_cell.length_a   1.000
_cell.length_b   1.000
_cell.length_c   1.000
_cell.angle_alpha   90.00
_cell.angle_beta   90.00
_cell.angle_gamma   90.00
#
_symmetry.space_group_name_H-M   'P 1'
#
loop_
_entity.id
_entity.type
_entity.pdbx_description
1 polymer ?
#
loop_
_entity_poly.entity_id
_entity_poly.type
_entity_poly.pdbx_seq_one_letter_code
_entity_poly.pdbx_strand_id
1 'polypeptide(L)'
;LAQKEVQVTSSITNLKVQKQSLQASLKTLKTQIAKLEEQAKQVPDAATKMQLAAQIEELKKQETTAETSIKALDKNLKTLNNALKQIKKGKKTINSKLTQFNVQSATATQKMNDGEIKLALGEAQLNSSQQQLDSSKEQAKEAANIKNKLTVANVKALLTAQNFEMPAGYISEGNTQYLVRVGDKVTNKKDLANMELLDLGIK
;
A
#
# COMPACT_ATOMS: atom_id res chain seq x y z
N LEU A 1 2.80 -14.69 -23.85
CA LEU A 1 2.56 -13.79 -24.98
C LEU A 1 3.82 -13.58 -25.82
N ALA A 2 4.99 -13.36 -25.22
CA ALA A 2 6.24 -13.17 -25.95
C ALA A 2 6.58 -14.38 -26.85
N GLN A 3 6.50 -15.60 -26.32
CA GLN A 3 6.72 -16.81 -27.12
C GLN A 3 5.74 -16.93 -28.29
N LYS A 4 4.46 -16.63 -28.07
CA LYS A 4 3.46 -16.64 -29.17
C LYS A 4 3.76 -15.57 -30.21
N GLU A 5 4.22 -14.39 -29.81
CA GLU A 5 4.65 -13.33 -30.73
C GLU A 5 5.79 -13.80 -31.62
N VAL A 6 6.80 -14.44 -31.04
CA VAL A 6 7.96 -15.00 -31.79
C VAL A 6 7.50 -16.09 -32.75
N GLN A 7 6.69 -17.05 -32.29
CA GLN A 7 6.19 -18.14 -33.15
C GLN A 7 5.40 -17.61 -34.36
N VAL A 8 4.47 -16.67 -34.14
CA VAL A 8 3.67 -16.08 -35.20
C VAL A 8 4.55 -15.28 -36.15
N THR A 9 5.54 -14.55 -35.66
CA THR A 9 6.49 -13.80 -36.50
C THR A 9 7.32 -14.74 -37.36
N SER A 10 7.84 -15.83 -36.79
CA SER A 10 8.59 -16.85 -37.54
C SER A 10 7.73 -17.51 -38.64
N SER A 11 6.47 -17.84 -38.29
CA SER A 11 5.53 -18.41 -39.28
C SER A 11 5.25 -17.44 -40.43
N ILE A 12 5.05 -16.14 -40.13
CA ILE A 12 4.88 -15.11 -41.16
C ILE A 12 6.11 -15.03 -42.06
N THR A 13 7.32 -15.07 -41.50
CA THR A 13 8.56 -15.03 -42.29
C THR A 13 8.68 -16.23 -43.20
N ASN A 14 8.43 -17.44 -42.71
CA ASN A 14 8.47 -18.66 -43.48
C ASN A 14 7.46 -18.65 -44.65
N LEU A 15 6.21 -18.23 -44.39
CA LEU A 15 5.19 -18.14 -45.42
C LEU A 15 5.52 -17.08 -46.48
N LYS A 16 6.18 -15.98 -46.12
CA LYS A 16 6.66 -14.97 -47.06
C LYS A 16 7.72 -15.54 -48.01
N VAL A 17 8.68 -16.30 -47.44
CA VAL A 17 9.73 -16.95 -48.24
C VAL A 17 9.11 -17.97 -49.21
N GLN A 18 8.17 -18.81 -48.73
CA GLN A 18 7.46 -19.77 -49.60
C GLN A 18 6.68 -19.06 -50.71
N LYS A 19 6.00 -17.96 -50.39
CA LYS A 19 5.28 -17.16 -51.40
C LYS A 19 6.23 -16.58 -52.42
N GLN A 20 7.38 -16.03 -52.03
CA GLN A 20 8.39 -15.50 -52.96
C GLN A 20 8.93 -16.59 -53.89
N SER A 21 9.22 -17.79 -53.36
CA SER A 21 9.66 -18.93 -54.16
C SER A 21 8.61 -19.34 -55.20
N LEU A 22 7.34 -19.47 -54.78
CA LEU A 22 6.24 -19.79 -55.69
C LEU A 22 6.00 -18.70 -56.74
N GLN A 23 6.15 -17.43 -56.38
CA GLN A 23 6.05 -16.32 -57.35
C GLN A 23 7.17 -16.37 -58.39
N ALA A 24 8.40 -16.72 -57.99
CA ALA A 24 9.51 -16.90 -58.90
C ALA A 24 9.25 -18.08 -59.84
N SER A 25 8.78 -19.24 -59.33
CA SER A 25 8.41 -20.40 -60.13
C SER A 25 7.27 -20.07 -61.09
N LEU A 26 6.25 -19.34 -60.67
CA LEU A 26 5.14 -18.90 -61.50
C LEU A 26 5.62 -18.01 -62.64
N LYS A 27 6.55 -17.08 -62.35
CA LYS A 27 7.15 -16.24 -63.40
C LYS A 27 7.89 -17.09 -64.45
N THR A 28 8.65 -18.10 -64.03
CA THR A 28 9.34 -19.02 -64.88
C THR A 28 8.37 -19.83 -65.79
N LEU A 29 7.30 -20.39 -65.13
CA LEU A 29 6.25 -21.10 -65.87
C LEU A 29 5.59 -20.24 -66.95
N LYS A 30 5.20 -19.00 -66.60
CA LYS A 30 4.62 -18.05 -67.56
C LYS A 30 5.56 -17.77 -68.74
N THR A 31 6.87 -17.65 -68.46
CA THR A 31 7.88 -17.45 -69.55
C THR A 31 8.01 -18.67 -70.40
N GLN A 32 7.99 -19.89 -69.84
CA GLN A 32 8.06 -21.15 -70.62
C GLN A 32 6.81 -21.33 -71.45
N ILE A 33 5.62 -21.10 -70.95
CA ILE A 33 4.36 -21.16 -71.69
C ILE A 33 4.40 -20.22 -72.88
N ALA A 34 4.80 -18.95 -72.70
CA ALA A 34 4.89 -17.97 -73.77
C ALA A 34 5.85 -18.38 -74.84
N LYS A 35 7.02 -18.96 -74.49
CA LYS A 35 7.98 -19.48 -75.47
C LYS A 35 7.42 -20.66 -76.29
N LEU A 36 6.76 -21.61 -75.62
CA LEU A 36 6.16 -22.74 -76.26
C LEU A 36 4.97 -22.34 -77.15
N GLU A 37 4.16 -21.38 -76.72
CA GLU A 37 3.08 -20.81 -77.52
C GLU A 37 3.62 -20.16 -78.85
N GLU A 38 4.75 -19.43 -78.74
CA GLU A 38 5.38 -18.84 -79.92
C GLU A 38 6.00 -19.89 -80.81
N GLN A 39 6.66 -20.91 -80.28
CA GLN A 39 7.17 -22.05 -81.03
C GLN A 39 6.04 -22.80 -81.77
N ALA A 40 4.91 -23.03 -81.14
CA ALA A 40 3.76 -23.70 -81.72
C ALA A 40 3.17 -22.96 -82.95
N LYS A 41 3.31 -21.61 -83.00
CA LYS A 41 2.89 -20.81 -84.17
C LYS A 41 3.79 -21.01 -85.36
N GLN A 42 5.09 -21.26 -85.13
CA GLN A 42 6.10 -21.34 -86.22
C GLN A 42 6.28 -22.74 -86.75
N VAL A 43 5.81 -23.78 -86.11
CA VAL A 43 5.93 -25.19 -86.58
C VAL A 43 4.85 -25.50 -87.55
N PRO A 44 5.20 -26.02 -88.74
CA PRO A 44 4.22 -26.39 -89.82
C PRO A 44 3.57 -27.76 -89.56
N ASP A 45 4.26 -28.69 -88.91
CA ASP A 45 3.82 -30.06 -88.69
C ASP A 45 2.74 -30.21 -87.63
N ALA A 46 1.64 -30.88 -88.00
CA ALA A 46 0.46 -31.04 -87.14
C ALA A 46 0.74 -31.92 -85.91
N ALA A 47 1.58 -32.93 -86.01
CA ALA A 47 1.91 -33.83 -84.89
C ALA A 47 2.74 -33.10 -83.86
N THR A 48 3.73 -32.30 -84.26
CA THR A 48 4.57 -31.47 -83.38
C THR A 48 3.75 -30.36 -82.73
N LYS A 49 2.79 -29.75 -83.46
CA LYS A 49 1.86 -28.80 -82.84
C LYS A 49 1.01 -29.43 -81.69
N MET A 50 0.53 -30.63 -81.90
CA MET A 50 -0.26 -31.35 -80.93
C MET A 50 0.56 -31.69 -79.69
N GLN A 51 1.82 -32.07 -79.82
CA GLN A 51 2.73 -32.29 -78.68
C GLN A 51 3.03 -31.01 -77.92
N LEU A 52 3.28 -29.90 -78.61
CA LEU A 52 3.47 -28.60 -77.95
C LEU A 52 2.22 -28.13 -77.25
N ALA A 53 1.02 -28.31 -77.81
CA ALA A 53 -0.23 -27.99 -77.21
C ALA A 53 -0.46 -28.76 -75.88
N ALA A 54 -0.15 -30.06 -75.84
CA ALA A 54 -0.22 -30.90 -74.67
C ALA A 54 0.74 -30.42 -73.56
N GLN A 55 1.96 -30.03 -73.88
CA GLN A 55 2.95 -29.47 -72.99
C GLN A 55 2.49 -28.11 -72.41
N ILE A 56 1.94 -27.26 -73.28
CA ILE A 56 1.39 -25.95 -72.83
C ILE A 56 0.22 -26.15 -71.83
N GLU A 57 -0.68 -27.11 -72.10
CA GLU A 57 -1.81 -27.41 -71.26
C GLU A 57 -1.35 -27.89 -69.85
N GLU A 58 -0.34 -28.76 -69.82
CA GLU A 58 0.22 -29.23 -68.53
C GLU A 58 0.88 -28.10 -67.75
N LEU A 59 1.66 -27.21 -68.39
CA LEU A 59 2.26 -26.06 -67.75
C LEU A 59 1.21 -25.07 -67.30
N LYS A 60 0.10 -24.86 -68.01
CA LYS A 60 -1.04 -24.03 -67.59
C LYS A 60 -1.76 -24.61 -66.36
N LYS A 61 -1.86 -25.91 -66.19
CA LYS A 61 -2.35 -26.57 -64.99
C LYS A 61 -1.42 -26.29 -63.82
N GLN A 62 -0.11 -26.39 -64.02
CA GLN A 62 0.88 -26.07 -63.00
C GLN A 62 0.85 -24.56 -62.60
N GLU A 63 0.67 -23.66 -63.56
CA GLU A 63 0.46 -22.23 -63.36
C GLU A 63 -0.74 -21.97 -62.48
N THR A 64 -1.90 -22.57 -62.81
CA THR A 64 -3.15 -22.43 -62.03
C THR A 64 -2.98 -22.94 -60.61
N THR A 65 -2.28 -24.06 -60.44
CA THR A 65 -1.98 -24.63 -59.12
C THR A 65 -1.09 -23.69 -58.30
N ALA A 66 -0.06 -23.11 -58.89
CA ALA A 66 0.83 -22.16 -58.23
C ALA A 66 0.08 -20.87 -57.84
N GLU A 67 -0.77 -20.33 -58.74
CA GLU A 67 -1.60 -19.16 -58.42
C GLU A 67 -2.57 -19.41 -57.25
N THR A 68 -3.22 -20.60 -57.24
CA THR A 68 -4.11 -21.00 -56.14
C THR A 68 -3.35 -21.12 -54.82
N SER A 69 -2.16 -21.70 -54.84
CA SER A 69 -1.29 -21.82 -53.69
C SER A 69 -0.84 -20.45 -53.16
N ILE A 70 -0.49 -19.51 -54.07
CA ILE A 70 -0.14 -18.13 -53.68
C ILE A 70 -1.33 -17.43 -53.00
N LYS A 71 -2.55 -17.58 -53.55
CA LYS A 71 -3.78 -17.01 -52.93
C LYS A 71 -4.04 -17.59 -51.54
N ALA A 72 -3.82 -18.88 -51.34
CA ALA A 72 -3.95 -19.53 -50.04
C ALA A 72 -2.91 -18.99 -49.03
N LEU A 73 -1.64 -18.83 -49.45
CA LEU A 73 -0.61 -18.22 -48.63
C LEU A 73 -0.93 -16.77 -48.25
N ASP A 74 -1.49 -15.97 -49.17
CA ASP A 74 -1.92 -14.61 -48.88
C ASP A 74 -3.02 -14.55 -47.81
N LYS A 75 -3.99 -15.46 -47.91
CA LYS A 75 -5.03 -15.60 -46.90
C LYS A 75 -4.45 -15.93 -45.50
N ASN A 76 -3.53 -16.90 -45.47
CA ASN A 76 -2.86 -17.31 -44.25
C ASN A 76 -2.01 -16.16 -43.64
N LEU A 77 -1.25 -15.46 -44.46
CA LEU A 77 -0.47 -14.29 -44.06
C LEU A 77 -1.33 -13.19 -43.48
N LYS A 78 -2.50 -12.91 -44.09
CA LYS A 78 -3.47 -11.93 -43.55
C LYS A 78 -3.97 -12.35 -42.17
N THR A 79 -4.32 -13.62 -41.98
CA THR A 79 -4.79 -14.16 -40.70
C THR A 79 -3.70 -14.04 -39.61
N LEU A 80 -2.47 -14.47 -39.94
CA LEU A 80 -1.35 -14.37 -38.96
C LEU A 80 -0.96 -12.93 -38.63
N ASN A 81 -0.99 -12.02 -39.60
CA ASN A 81 -0.75 -10.60 -39.34
C ASN A 81 -1.82 -9.99 -38.40
N ASN A 82 -3.08 -10.37 -38.56
CA ASN A 82 -4.16 -9.96 -37.67
C ASN A 82 -3.94 -10.52 -36.24
N ALA A 83 -3.56 -11.79 -36.13
CA ALA A 83 -3.24 -12.42 -34.86
C ALA A 83 -2.04 -11.70 -34.17
N LEU A 84 -0.99 -11.38 -34.92
CA LEU A 84 0.17 -10.64 -34.41
C LEU A 84 -0.24 -9.25 -33.90
N LYS A 85 -1.12 -8.56 -34.63
CA LYS A 85 -1.65 -7.25 -34.19
C LYS A 85 -2.43 -7.36 -32.87
N GLN A 86 -3.24 -8.41 -32.71
CA GLN A 86 -3.97 -8.67 -31.45
C GLN A 86 -3.03 -8.99 -30.30
N ILE A 87 -1.99 -9.82 -30.53
CA ILE A 87 -0.97 -10.15 -29.53
C ILE A 87 -0.25 -8.87 -29.05
N LYS A 88 0.18 -8.02 -29.98
CA LYS A 88 0.84 -6.74 -29.64
C LYS A 88 -0.09 -5.81 -28.83
N LYS A 89 -1.36 -5.73 -29.22
CA LYS A 89 -2.36 -4.95 -28.47
C LYS A 89 -2.56 -5.48 -27.05
N GLY A 90 -2.71 -6.80 -26.93
CA GLY A 90 -2.84 -7.46 -25.63
C GLY A 90 -1.62 -7.24 -24.72
N LYS A 91 -0.41 -7.34 -25.29
CA LYS A 91 0.84 -7.05 -24.56
C LYS A 91 0.88 -5.61 -24.02
N LYS A 92 0.50 -4.63 -24.86
CA LYS A 92 0.41 -3.23 -24.42
C LYS A 92 -0.57 -3.04 -23.26
N THR A 93 -1.75 -3.66 -23.35
CA THR A 93 -2.77 -3.60 -22.29
C THR A 93 -2.27 -4.23 -20.97
N ILE A 94 -1.60 -5.38 -21.05
CA ILE A 94 -1.02 -6.05 -19.86
C ILE A 94 0.06 -5.18 -19.22
N ASN A 95 0.97 -4.63 -20.01
CA ASN A 95 2.01 -3.75 -19.49
C ASN A 95 1.43 -2.50 -18.80
N SER A 96 0.40 -1.89 -19.38
CA SER A 96 -0.30 -0.76 -18.76
C SER A 96 -0.95 -1.13 -17.43
N LYS A 97 -1.63 -2.29 -17.38
CA LYS A 97 -2.23 -2.79 -16.13
C LYS A 97 -1.19 -3.14 -15.08
N LEU A 98 -0.05 -3.71 -15.49
CA LEU A 98 1.06 -4.01 -14.58
C LEU A 98 1.64 -2.74 -13.97
N THR A 99 1.83 -1.69 -14.78
CA THR A 99 2.27 -0.39 -14.28
C THR A 99 1.29 0.19 -13.27
N GLN A 100 -0.02 0.15 -13.56
CA GLN A 100 -1.07 0.60 -12.63
C GLN A 100 -1.05 -0.20 -11.32
N PHE A 101 -0.91 -1.52 -11.42
CA PHE A 101 -0.82 -2.39 -10.24
C PHE A 101 0.40 -2.05 -9.37
N ASN A 102 1.57 -1.84 -9.99
CA ASN A 102 2.78 -1.48 -9.26
C ASN A 102 2.63 -0.14 -8.54
N VAL A 103 2.02 0.87 -9.18
CA VAL A 103 1.73 2.17 -8.54
C VAL A 103 0.77 2.01 -7.37
N GLN A 104 -0.31 1.23 -7.55
CA GLN A 104 -1.29 0.98 -6.47
C GLN A 104 -0.65 0.23 -5.30
N SER A 105 0.19 -0.77 -5.58
CA SER A 105 0.92 -1.53 -4.56
C SER A 105 1.87 -0.63 -3.77
N ALA A 106 2.65 0.22 -4.45
CA ALA A 106 3.53 1.18 -3.80
C ALA A 106 2.75 2.17 -2.90
N THR A 107 1.62 2.69 -3.39
CA THR A 107 0.74 3.57 -2.61
C THR A 107 0.16 2.86 -1.38
N ALA A 108 -0.24 1.60 -1.52
CA ALA A 108 -0.76 0.81 -0.40
C ALA A 108 0.33 0.57 0.67
N THR A 109 1.56 0.23 0.25
CA THR A 109 2.70 0.07 1.14
C THR A 109 3.01 1.37 1.89
N GLN A 110 2.99 2.50 1.20
CA GLN A 110 3.21 3.81 1.84
C GLN A 110 2.13 4.11 2.90
N LYS A 111 0.86 3.87 2.58
CA LYS A 111 -0.24 4.05 3.56
C LYS A 111 -0.11 3.14 4.78
N MET A 112 0.38 1.92 4.59
CA MET A 112 0.63 0.97 5.67
C MET A 112 1.75 1.49 6.58
N ASN A 113 2.87 1.94 6.02
CA ASN A 113 3.97 2.53 6.77
C ASN A 113 3.53 3.79 7.54
N ASP A 114 2.72 4.66 6.92
CA ASP A 114 2.15 5.84 7.59
C ASP A 114 1.23 5.43 8.76
N GLY A 115 0.49 4.35 8.60
CA GLY A 115 -0.33 3.76 9.67
C GLY A 115 0.51 3.23 10.83
N GLU A 116 1.59 2.51 10.55
CA GLU A 116 2.52 1.99 11.55
C GLU A 116 3.19 3.13 12.35
N ILE A 117 3.61 4.20 11.67
CA ILE A 117 4.20 5.39 12.32
C ILE A 117 3.16 6.03 13.26
N LYS A 118 1.91 6.20 12.81
CA LYS A 118 0.84 6.77 13.65
C LYS A 118 0.55 5.89 14.86
N LEU A 119 0.55 4.58 14.70
CA LEU A 119 0.36 3.63 15.80
C LEU A 119 1.49 3.76 16.83
N ALA A 120 2.74 3.76 16.39
CA ALA A 120 3.90 3.91 17.27
C ALA A 120 3.87 5.25 18.05
N LEU A 121 3.48 6.35 17.39
CA LEU A 121 3.30 7.65 18.04
C LEU A 121 2.16 7.60 19.08
N GLY A 122 1.05 6.94 18.76
CA GLY A 122 -0.07 6.74 19.69
C GLY A 122 0.33 5.93 20.93
N GLU A 123 1.08 4.86 20.74
CA GLU A 123 1.63 4.04 21.84
C GLU A 123 2.59 4.84 22.74
N ALA A 124 3.48 5.63 22.14
CA ALA A 124 4.39 6.49 22.91
C ALA A 124 3.64 7.52 23.73
N GLN A 125 2.59 8.13 23.18
CA GLN A 125 1.74 9.10 23.86
C GLN A 125 0.94 8.46 24.99
N LEU A 126 0.41 7.25 24.77
CA LEU A 126 -0.29 6.49 25.82
C LEU A 126 0.64 6.14 26.98
N ASN A 127 1.84 5.67 26.69
CA ASN A 127 2.85 5.37 27.72
C ASN A 127 3.23 6.61 28.53
N SER A 128 3.40 7.76 27.88
CA SER A 128 3.67 9.03 28.58
C SER A 128 2.51 9.44 29.48
N SER A 129 1.28 9.33 29.00
CA SER A 129 0.07 9.63 29.78
C SER A 129 -0.08 8.69 31.00
N GLN A 130 0.24 7.41 30.84
CA GLN A 130 0.24 6.43 31.89
C GLN A 130 1.27 6.78 32.98
N GLN A 131 2.48 7.16 32.62
CA GLN A 131 3.52 7.60 33.55
C GLN A 131 3.10 8.85 34.32
N GLN A 132 2.46 9.83 33.68
CA GLN A 132 1.93 11.03 34.35
C GLN A 132 0.82 10.66 35.33
N LEU A 133 -0.08 9.75 34.95
CA LEU A 133 -1.15 9.28 35.83
C LEU A 133 -0.58 8.56 37.06
N ASP A 134 0.40 7.68 36.86
CA ASP A 134 1.04 6.95 37.96
C ASP A 134 1.77 7.91 38.92
N SER A 135 2.50 8.90 38.38
CA SER A 135 3.13 9.95 39.18
C SER A 135 2.11 10.77 39.98
N SER A 136 1.01 11.18 39.35
CA SER A 136 -0.06 11.93 39.99
C SER A 136 -0.75 11.12 41.11
N LYS A 137 -0.94 9.81 40.86
CA LYS A 137 -1.49 8.88 41.83
C LYS A 137 -0.59 8.71 43.06
N GLU A 138 0.72 8.60 42.87
CA GLU A 138 1.67 8.52 43.98
C GLU A 138 1.72 9.85 44.77
N GLN A 139 1.72 10.99 44.09
CA GLN A 139 1.65 12.30 44.73
C GLN A 139 0.36 12.45 45.56
N ALA A 140 -0.77 12.01 45.01
CA ALA A 140 -2.05 12.04 45.74
C ALA A 140 -2.04 11.12 46.98
N LYS A 141 -1.44 9.93 46.86
CA LYS A 141 -1.26 9.03 48.02
C LYS A 141 -0.37 9.63 49.09
N GLU A 142 0.75 10.25 48.70
CA GLU A 142 1.66 10.93 49.61
C GLU A 142 0.95 12.10 50.31
N ALA A 143 0.18 12.90 49.55
CA ALA A 143 -0.60 14.00 50.08
C ALA A 143 -1.71 13.54 51.06
N ALA A 144 -2.34 12.39 50.78
CA ALA A 144 -3.37 11.78 51.61
C ALA A 144 -2.78 11.02 52.81
N ASN A 145 -1.46 10.81 52.87
CA ASN A 145 -0.83 10.08 53.96
C ASN A 145 -0.72 10.96 55.24
N ILE A 146 -1.76 10.94 56.02
CA ILE A 146 -1.89 11.70 57.27
C ILE A 146 -0.84 11.24 58.31
N LYS A 147 -0.36 9.98 58.26
CA LYS A 147 0.62 9.46 59.23
C LYS A 147 1.92 10.25 59.23
N ASN A 148 2.37 10.75 58.10
CA ASN A 148 3.60 11.54 58.02
C ASN A 148 3.41 12.99 58.49
N LYS A 149 2.18 13.49 58.50
CA LYS A 149 1.83 14.86 58.95
C LYS A 149 1.44 14.91 60.41
N LEU A 150 0.81 13.85 60.95
CA LEU A 150 0.40 13.73 62.39
C LEU A 150 1.48 12.97 63.17
N THR A 151 2.71 13.44 63.14
CA THR A 151 3.75 12.95 64.06
C THR A 151 3.45 13.41 65.52
N VAL A 152 3.89 12.62 66.49
CA VAL A 152 3.77 13.00 67.94
C VAL A 152 4.37 14.38 68.20
N ALA A 153 5.43 14.74 67.53
CA ALA A 153 6.06 16.06 67.61
C ALA A 153 5.14 17.17 67.08
N ASN A 154 4.49 16.97 65.95
CA ASN A 154 3.58 17.97 65.39
C ASN A 154 2.31 18.10 66.16
N VAL A 155 1.74 17.00 66.69
CA VAL A 155 0.60 17.00 67.58
C VAL A 155 0.94 17.73 68.87
N LYS A 156 2.12 17.46 69.48
CA LYS A 156 2.59 18.16 70.66
C LYS A 156 2.76 19.67 70.43
N ALA A 157 3.31 20.06 69.25
CA ALA A 157 3.48 21.47 68.92
C ALA A 157 2.11 22.20 68.82
N LEU A 158 1.14 21.55 68.07
CA LEU A 158 -0.23 22.08 67.96
C LEU A 158 -0.92 22.23 69.32
N LEU A 159 -0.84 21.18 70.11
CA LEU A 159 -1.41 21.23 71.52
C LEU A 159 -0.76 22.31 72.37
N THR A 160 0.56 22.51 72.24
CA THR A 160 1.26 23.58 72.98
C THR A 160 0.85 24.95 72.45
N ALA A 161 0.66 25.13 71.15
CA ALA A 161 0.23 26.40 70.58
C ALA A 161 -1.24 26.77 70.95
N GLN A 162 -2.11 25.77 71.02
CA GLN A 162 -3.53 25.98 71.36
C GLN A 162 -3.77 26.04 72.87
N ASN A 163 -2.92 25.39 73.67
CA ASN A 163 -3.00 25.43 75.14
C ASN A 163 -2.21 26.62 75.66
N PHE A 164 -2.75 27.79 75.43
CA PHE A 164 -2.07 29.05 75.66
C PHE A 164 -2.86 29.91 76.70
N GLU A 165 -2.17 30.43 77.70
CA GLU A 165 -2.74 31.36 78.70
C GLU A 165 -1.77 32.53 78.87
N MET A 166 -2.25 33.72 78.70
CA MET A 166 -1.46 34.94 78.89
C MET A 166 -2.10 35.86 79.94
N PRO A 167 -1.30 36.39 80.82
CA PRO A 167 -1.82 37.39 81.73
C PRO A 167 -2.18 38.68 80.98
N ALA A 168 -3.43 39.14 81.09
CA ALA A 168 -3.95 40.31 80.41
C ALA A 168 -3.91 41.57 81.27
N GLY A 169 -3.42 41.46 82.53
CA GLY A 169 -3.31 42.57 83.45
C GLY A 169 -4.04 42.31 84.78
N TYR A 170 -4.19 43.32 85.54
CA TYR A 170 -4.86 43.25 86.83
C TYR A 170 -6.11 44.15 86.91
N ILE A 171 -7.18 43.65 87.47
CA ILE A 171 -8.36 44.46 87.83
C ILE A 171 -8.36 44.63 89.28
N SER A 172 -8.50 45.90 89.79
CA SER A 172 -8.54 46.23 91.20
C SER A 172 -9.98 46.51 91.65
N GLU A 173 -10.42 45.83 92.68
CA GLU A 173 -11.69 46.05 93.30
C GLU A 173 -11.47 46.31 94.82
N GLY A 174 -11.59 47.53 95.22
CA GLY A 174 -11.24 47.94 96.59
C GLY A 174 -9.76 47.77 96.89
N ASN A 175 -9.41 46.97 97.91
CA ASN A 175 -8.03 46.66 98.30
C ASN A 175 -7.50 45.34 97.72
N THR A 176 -8.28 44.69 96.81
CA THR A 176 -7.90 43.39 96.21
C THR A 176 -7.61 43.55 94.71
N GLN A 177 -6.50 42.98 94.28
CA GLN A 177 -6.13 42.90 92.86
C GLN A 177 -6.36 41.50 92.33
N TYR A 178 -7.06 41.38 91.23
CA TYR A 178 -7.31 40.12 90.47
C TYR A 178 -6.49 40.08 89.16
N LEU A 179 -5.73 39.01 89.01
CA LEU A 179 -5.00 38.77 87.73
C LEU A 179 -5.99 38.27 86.69
N VAL A 180 -6.18 39.04 85.63
CA VAL A 180 -6.96 38.61 84.47
C VAL A 180 -6.07 37.84 83.54
N ARG A 181 -6.52 36.66 83.12
CA ARG A 181 -5.85 35.82 82.12
C ARG A 181 -6.77 35.66 80.94
N VAL A 182 -6.18 35.68 79.71
CA VAL A 182 -6.88 35.46 78.51
C VAL A 182 -6.25 34.21 77.80
N GLY A 183 -7.12 33.31 77.39
CA GLY A 183 -6.74 32.03 76.71
C GLY A 183 -7.43 30.82 77.38
N ASP A 184 -7.56 29.74 76.66
CA ASP A 184 -8.15 28.50 77.15
C ASP A 184 -7.05 27.47 77.42
N LYS A 185 -6.81 27.24 78.73
CA LYS A 185 -5.88 26.19 79.12
C LYS A 185 -6.62 24.90 79.41
N VAL A 186 -6.27 23.85 78.68
CA VAL A 186 -6.80 22.52 78.94
C VAL A 186 -6.30 21.97 80.24
N THR A 187 -7.22 21.74 81.22
CA THR A 187 -6.89 21.30 82.54
C THR A 187 -7.21 19.85 82.86
N ASN A 188 -7.98 19.18 81.95
CA ASN A 188 -8.35 17.79 82.19
C ASN A 188 -8.24 16.94 80.86
N LYS A 189 -8.21 15.60 80.99
CA LYS A 189 -8.12 14.66 79.88
C LYS A 189 -9.32 14.70 78.92
N LYS A 190 -10.49 15.08 79.39
CA LYS A 190 -11.73 15.08 78.65
C LYS A 190 -11.76 16.25 77.64
N ASP A 191 -11.31 17.43 78.12
CA ASP A 191 -11.18 18.61 77.27
C ASP A 191 -10.09 18.39 76.16
N LEU A 192 -8.97 17.73 76.53
CA LEU A 192 -7.92 17.35 75.60
C LEU A 192 -8.43 16.39 74.54
N ALA A 193 -9.28 15.43 74.93
CA ALA A 193 -9.82 14.44 73.93
C ALA A 193 -10.85 15.06 73.00
N ASN A 194 -11.51 16.14 73.36
CA ASN A 194 -12.50 16.83 72.54
C ASN A 194 -11.93 18.05 71.79
N MET A 195 -10.64 18.32 71.95
CA MET A 195 -9.98 19.42 71.25
C MET A 195 -9.83 19.11 69.73
N GLU A 196 -10.35 19.99 68.92
CA GLU A 196 -10.17 19.90 67.47
C GLU A 196 -8.74 20.29 67.10
N LEU A 197 -7.91 19.30 66.74
CA LEU A 197 -6.48 19.49 66.43
C LEU A 197 -6.23 19.96 65.04
N LEU A 198 -7.10 19.61 64.11
CA LEU A 198 -6.93 19.94 62.69
C LEU A 198 -8.28 19.84 61.96
N ASP A 199 -8.72 20.93 61.36
CA ASP A 199 -9.82 20.90 60.38
C ASP A 199 -9.23 20.61 59.00
N LEU A 200 -9.46 19.42 58.49
CA LEU A 200 -8.97 19.01 57.17
C LEU A 200 -9.90 19.45 56.03
N GLY A 201 -11.00 20.12 56.34
CA GLY A 201 -11.96 20.57 55.31
C GLY A 201 -12.60 19.46 54.47
N ILE A 202 -12.45 18.20 54.91
CA ILE A 202 -13.02 17.04 54.20
C ILE A 202 -14.44 16.85 54.72
N LYS A 203 -15.42 17.17 53.86
CA LYS A 203 -16.81 16.83 54.10
C LYS A 203 -17.11 15.44 53.55
#